data_1991dd48c303648caab374eb5df22561
#
_entry.id   1991dd48c303648caab374eb5df22561
#
_cell.length_a   1.000
_cell.length_b   1.000
_cell.length_c   1.000
_cell.angle_alpha   90.00
_cell.angle_beta   90.00
_cell.angle_gamma   90.00
#
_symmetry.space_group_name_H-M   'P 1'
#
loop_
_entity.id
_entity.type
_entity.pdbx_description
1 polymer ?
#
loop_
_entity_poly.entity_id
_entity_poly.type
_entity_poly.pdbx_seq_one_letter_code
_entity_poly.pdbx_strand_id
1 'polypeptide(L)'
;IKANALCKKNNYTFVHPFDDPYTIAGQGTIGKEILEDDVNYDALFIPVGGGGLLAGISAWIRQNKKDIKIIGVEVDDSACLTEALKSNKRVLLKKVGLFADGVAVSRVGKNNFDVIKECVDEVMTVTIDEVCAAVKDIFEDTRVLSEPSGAVALAGLKIAAKRLKNKNLLAISSGSNVNFQKLGYIVERSELGENREKILSIRIPESPGSFLKLSKVFGKLSVTEFNYRKSGDKDAYVLVGIRTSSEKSFISLKKKLKKLNYKFSDYTNNKISNDHLRHMVGGRVNNSNDSTNFERIFNGEFPEKPGALLDFLKSFGNKWNISLFHYRNIGS
;
A
#
# COMPACT_ATOMS: atom_id res chain seq x y z
N ILE A 1 -1.64 26.61 16.96
CA ILE A 1 -1.42 27.41 18.19
C ILE A 1 -0.15 28.25 18.05
N LYS A 2 1.02 27.67 17.76
CA LYS A 2 2.31 28.39 17.66
C LYS A 2 2.30 29.44 16.54
N ALA A 3 1.78 29.12 15.34
CA ALA A 3 1.68 30.05 14.23
C ALA A 3 0.84 31.30 14.59
N ASN A 4 -0.35 31.10 15.17
CA ASN A 4 -1.21 32.20 15.58
C ASN A 4 -0.57 33.08 16.69
N ALA A 5 0.21 32.46 17.59
CA ALA A 5 0.95 33.23 18.61
C ALA A 5 2.06 34.08 17.98
N LEU A 6 2.79 33.54 16.98
CA LEU A 6 3.81 34.29 16.24
C LEU A 6 3.22 35.40 15.41
N CYS A 7 2.09 35.17 14.75
CA CYS A 7 1.38 36.22 14.00
C CYS A 7 0.99 37.38 14.89
N LYS A 8 0.40 37.09 16.05
CA LYS A 8 0.04 38.14 17.02
C LYS A 8 1.26 38.90 17.56
N LYS A 9 2.35 38.15 17.90
CA LYS A 9 3.57 38.75 18.47
C LYS A 9 4.29 39.65 17.48
N ASN A 10 4.36 39.25 16.21
CA ASN A 10 5.17 39.94 15.19
C ASN A 10 4.35 40.70 14.15
N ASN A 11 3.03 40.82 14.36
CA ASN A 11 2.09 41.43 13.40
C ASN A 11 2.15 40.81 12.00
N TYR A 12 2.28 39.48 11.95
CA TYR A 12 2.26 38.73 10.68
C TYR A 12 0.84 38.40 10.25
N THR A 13 0.61 38.36 8.94
CA THR A 13 -0.64 37.86 8.38
C THR A 13 -0.62 36.35 8.36
N PHE A 14 -1.65 35.69 8.93
CA PHE A 14 -1.83 34.26 8.86
C PHE A 14 -2.54 33.87 7.57
N VAL A 15 -1.85 33.17 6.68
CA VAL A 15 -2.45 32.56 5.49
C VAL A 15 -2.83 31.10 5.85
N HIS A 16 -4.11 30.80 5.80
CA HIS A 16 -4.59 29.46 6.13
C HIS A 16 -4.18 28.49 5.00
N PRO A 17 -3.61 27.31 5.32
CA PRO A 17 -3.03 26.42 4.30
C PRO A 17 -4.06 25.82 3.32
N PHE A 18 -5.35 25.83 3.64
CA PHE A 18 -6.38 25.26 2.77
C PHE A 18 -7.79 25.90 2.92
N ASP A 19 -8.13 26.51 4.05
CA ASP A 19 -9.49 27.02 4.33
C ASP A 19 -9.52 28.54 4.31
N ASP A 20 -9.11 29.12 3.19
CA ASP A 20 -9.09 30.54 2.92
C ASP A 20 -9.50 30.80 1.47
N PRO A 21 -10.38 31.78 1.17
CA PRO A 21 -10.86 32.02 -0.20
C PRO A 21 -9.75 32.27 -1.21
N TYR A 22 -8.70 33.00 -0.84
CA TYR A 22 -7.57 33.28 -1.74
C TYR A 22 -6.71 32.02 -1.96
N THR A 23 -6.50 31.21 -0.92
CA THR A 23 -5.82 29.94 -1.05
C THR A 23 -6.59 29.01 -1.97
N ILE A 24 -7.91 28.90 -1.80
CA ILE A 24 -8.80 28.10 -2.66
C ILE A 24 -8.74 28.58 -4.10
N ALA A 25 -8.84 29.89 -4.33
CA ALA A 25 -8.75 30.47 -5.67
C ALA A 25 -7.40 30.22 -6.33
N GLY A 26 -6.30 30.28 -5.57
CA GLY A 26 -4.96 29.90 -6.03
C GLY A 26 -4.88 28.44 -6.50
N GLN A 27 -5.52 27.50 -5.79
CA GLN A 27 -5.60 26.10 -6.25
C GLN A 27 -6.45 25.93 -7.51
N GLY A 28 -7.40 26.83 -7.76
CA GLY A 28 -8.21 26.86 -8.97
C GLY A 28 -7.42 27.10 -10.26
N THR A 29 -6.21 27.68 -10.19
CA THR A 29 -5.33 27.86 -11.35
C THR A 29 -4.94 26.55 -12.01
N ILE A 30 -4.81 25.46 -11.23
CA ILE A 30 -4.59 24.11 -11.77
C ILE A 30 -5.78 23.69 -12.64
N GLY A 31 -7.01 23.98 -12.21
CA GLY A 31 -8.20 23.71 -13.01
C GLY A 31 -8.22 24.47 -14.33
N LYS A 32 -7.68 25.70 -14.35
CA LYS A 32 -7.49 26.48 -15.58
C LYS A 32 -6.49 25.80 -16.51
N GLU A 33 -5.30 25.45 -16.00
CA GLU A 33 -4.25 24.76 -16.78
C GLU A 33 -4.74 23.43 -17.37
N ILE A 34 -5.52 22.65 -16.63
CA ILE A 34 -6.13 21.40 -17.12
C ILE A 34 -7.06 21.66 -18.31
N LEU A 35 -7.83 22.74 -18.31
CA LEU A 35 -8.74 23.07 -19.41
C LEU A 35 -8.03 23.69 -20.62
N GLU A 36 -6.82 24.21 -20.42
CA GLU A 36 -5.96 24.72 -21.50
C GLU A 36 -5.16 23.61 -22.19
N ASP A 37 -5.16 22.38 -21.64
CA ASP A 37 -4.56 21.20 -22.27
C ASP A 37 -5.42 20.72 -23.46
N ASP A 38 -4.78 20.21 -24.50
CA ASP A 38 -5.46 19.70 -25.72
C ASP A 38 -6.20 18.37 -25.50
N VAL A 39 -6.14 17.83 -24.28
CA VAL A 39 -6.80 16.55 -23.93
C VAL A 39 -8.20 16.78 -23.37
N ASN A 40 -9.19 16.11 -23.95
CA ASN A 40 -10.53 16.06 -23.37
C ASN A 40 -10.59 15.00 -22.26
N TYR A 41 -10.51 15.41 -21.01
CA TYR A 41 -10.62 14.54 -19.86
C TYR A 41 -12.09 14.21 -19.54
N ASP A 42 -12.37 12.93 -19.23
CA ASP A 42 -13.67 12.46 -18.78
C ASP A 42 -13.81 12.50 -17.25
N ALA A 43 -12.70 12.31 -16.53
CA ALA A 43 -12.70 12.38 -15.07
C ALA A 43 -11.36 12.86 -14.49
N LEU A 44 -11.45 13.63 -13.42
CA LEU A 44 -10.32 14.14 -12.64
C LEU A 44 -10.31 13.51 -11.25
N PHE A 45 -9.14 13.04 -10.82
CA PHE A 45 -8.90 12.50 -9.48
C PHE A 45 -8.01 13.47 -8.71
N ILE A 46 -8.48 13.94 -7.56
CA ILE A 46 -7.85 15.00 -6.79
C ILE A 46 -7.67 14.52 -5.35
N PRO A 47 -6.44 14.59 -4.78
CA PRO A 47 -6.20 14.15 -3.40
C PRO A 47 -6.83 15.13 -2.41
N VAL A 48 -7.35 14.61 -1.31
CA VAL A 48 -8.08 15.40 -0.31
C VAL A 48 -7.47 15.23 1.08
N GLY A 49 -7.05 16.37 1.65
CA GLY A 49 -6.81 16.53 3.07
C GLY A 49 -7.81 17.53 3.63
N GLY A 50 -7.43 18.81 3.77
CA GLY A 50 -8.33 19.88 4.19
C GLY A 50 -9.35 20.34 3.12
N GLY A 51 -9.23 19.85 1.89
CA GLY A 51 -10.17 20.09 0.80
C GLY A 51 -9.88 21.31 -0.07
N GLY A 52 -8.84 22.13 0.22
CA GLY A 52 -8.56 23.35 -0.54
C GLY A 52 -8.25 23.12 -2.01
N LEU A 53 -7.42 22.14 -2.31
CA LEU A 53 -7.07 21.73 -3.68
C LEU A 53 -8.31 21.27 -4.45
N LEU A 54 -9.08 20.35 -3.86
CA LEU A 54 -10.31 19.84 -4.47
C LEU A 54 -11.32 20.97 -4.71
N ALA A 55 -11.55 21.85 -3.71
CA ALA A 55 -12.48 22.97 -3.83
C ALA A 55 -12.08 23.94 -4.95
N GLY A 56 -10.80 24.34 -5.01
CA GLY A 56 -10.32 25.27 -6.01
C GLY A 56 -10.43 24.73 -7.44
N ILE A 57 -9.92 23.53 -7.68
CA ILE A 57 -9.99 22.91 -9.01
C ILE A 57 -11.45 22.67 -9.41
N SER A 58 -12.27 22.12 -8.51
CA SER A 58 -13.65 21.78 -8.83
C SER A 58 -14.50 23.02 -9.14
N ALA A 59 -14.33 24.11 -8.41
CA ALA A 59 -15.04 25.37 -8.67
C ALA A 59 -14.73 25.88 -10.09
N TRP A 60 -13.45 25.93 -10.47
CA TRP A 60 -13.05 26.38 -11.81
C TRP A 60 -13.59 25.47 -12.92
N ILE A 61 -13.41 24.15 -12.78
CA ILE A 61 -13.87 23.18 -13.78
C ILE A 61 -15.40 23.26 -13.93
N ARG A 62 -16.16 23.29 -12.84
CA ARG A 62 -17.63 23.31 -12.87
C ARG A 62 -18.18 24.55 -13.55
N GLN A 63 -17.51 25.68 -13.38
CA GLN A 63 -17.89 26.95 -14.03
C GLN A 63 -17.66 26.91 -15.55
N ASN A 64 -16.59 26.26 -16.01
CA ASN A 64 -16.13 26.32 -17.40
C ASN A 64 -16.49 25.08 -18.22
N LYS A 65 -16.53 23.88 -17.61
CA LYS A 65 -16.79 22.61 -18.30
C LYS A 65 -17.52 21.63 -17.37
N LYS A 66 -18.82 21.48 -17.54
CA LYS A 66 -19.69 20.74 -16.63
C LYS A 66 -19.60 19.22 -16.77
N ASP A 67 -19.14 18.71 -17.92
CA ASP A 67 -19.21 17.29 -18.26
C ASP A 67 -18.06 16.44 -17.65
N ILE A 68 -17.03 17.08 -17.14
CA ILE A 68 -15.92 16.38 -16.50
C ILE A 68 -16.33 15.88 -15.11
N LYS A 69 -16.20 14.59 -14.87
CA LYS A 69 -16.46 14.00 -13.56
C LYS A 69 -15.33 14.34 -12.59
N ILE A 70 -15.65 14.92 -11.43
CA ILE A 70 -14.69 15.31 -10.40
C ILE A 70 -14.78 14.36 -9.22
N ILE A 71 -13.67 13.68 -8.91
CA ILE A 71 -13.58 12.65 -7.90
C ILE A 71 -12.51 13.05 -6.87
N GLY A 72 -12.95 13.28 -5.63
CA GLY A 72 -12.05 13.45 -4.48
C GLY A 72 -11.55 12.09 -4.00
N VAL A 73 -10.26 12.01 -3.65
CA VAL A 73 -9.66 10.77 -3.14
C VAL A 73 -9.04 11.02 -1.77
N GLU A 74 -9.46 10.27 -0.77
CA GLU A 74 -8.93 10.30 0.59
C GLU A 74 -8.26 8.98 0.96
N VAL A 75 -7.33 9.02 1.93
CA VAL A 75 -6.84 7.80 2.56
C VAL A 75 -7.84 7.33 3.62
N ASP A 76 -8.10 6.04 3.72
CA ASP A 76 -9.14 5.45 4.58
C ASP A 76 -8.98 5.78 6.07
N ASP A 77 -7.74 6.01 6.54
CA ASP A 77 -7.40 6.35 7.91
C ASP A 77 -7.45 7.88 8.21
N SER A 78 -7.75 8.70 7.21
CA SER A 78 -7.85 10.17 7.31
C SER A 78 -9.03 10.77 6.50
N ALA A 79 -10.09 9.99 6.26
CA ALA A 79 -11.23 10.29 5.40
C ALA A 79 -12.23 11.28 6.03
N CYS A 80 -11.80 12.50 6.34
CA CYS A 80 -12.61 13.49 7.03
C CYS A 80 -13.73 14.09 6.14
N LEU A 81 -13.51 14.20 4.83
CA LEU A 81 -14.52 14.67 3.89
C LEU A 81 -15.61 13.61 3.66
N THR A 82 -15.22 12.35 3.49
CA THR A 82 -16.15 11.23 3.36
C THR A 82 -17.13 11.18 4.54
N GLU A 83 -16.63 11.29 5.76
CA GLU A 83 -17.49 11.31 6.95
C GLU A 83 -18.35 12.59 7.04
N ALA A 84 -17.81 13.72 6.60
CA ALA A 84 -18.56 14.97 6.55
C ALA A 84 -19.71 14.91 5.54
N LEU A 85 -19.50 14.35 4.35
CA LEU A 85 -20.55 14.19 3.34
C LEU A 85 -21.64 13.20 3.78
N LYS A 86 -21.27 12.05 4.37
CA LYS A 86 -22.22 11.09 4.93
C LYS A 86 -23.16 11.70 5.97
N SER A 87 -22.61 12.56 6.83
CA SER A 87 -23.36 13.19 7.91
C SER A 87 -23.95 14.55 7.54
N ASN A 88 -23.72 15.02 6.31
CA ASN A 88 -24.05 16.36 5.81
C ASN A 88 -23.60 17.52 6.73
N LYS A 89 -22.52 17.29 7.46
CA LYS A 89 -21.91 18.30 8.36
C LYS A 89 -20.42 18.01 8.54
N ARG A 90 -19.64 19.06 8.81
CA ARG A 90 -18.20 18.89 9.07
C ARG A 90 -17.97 18.08 10.35
N VAL A 91 -17.24 16.99 10.25
CA VAL A 91 -16.93 16.08 11.35
C VAL A 91 -15.46 16.24 11.75
N LEU A 92 -15.17 16.10 13.04
CA LEU A 92 -13.81 16.02 13.56
C LEU A 92 -13.47 14.54 13.78
N LEU A 93 -12.51 14.03 13.02
CA LEU A 93 -12.01 12.65 13.24
C LEU A 93 -11.28 12.55 14.57
N LYS A 94 -11.54 11.47 15.30
CA LYS A 94 -10.88 11.19 16.61
C LYS A 94 -9.41 10.79 16.43
N LYS A 95 -9.08 10.14 15.32
CA LYS A 95 -7.72 9.72 14.95
C LYS A 95 -7.52 9.96 13.47
N VAL A 96 -6.29 10.23 13.08
CA VAL A 96 -5.86 10.46 11.69
C VAL A 96 -4.56 9.69 11.50
N GLY A 97 -4.46 8.94 10.41
CA GLY A 97 -3.22 8.31 9.99
C GLY A 97 -2.18 9.34 9.57
N LEU A 98 -0.91 9.07 9.84
CA LEU A 98 0.19 10.01 9.57
C LEU A 98 1.10 9.57 8.43
N PHE A 99 0.78 8.47 7.75
CA PHE A 99 1.63 7.98 6.68
C PHE A 99 1.63 8.92 5.47
N ALA A 100 0.45 9.32 4.99
CA ALA A 100 0.27 10.34 3.96
C ALA A 100 0.06 11.72 4.63
N ASP A 101 1.12 12.26 5.23
CA ASP A 101 1.08 13.41 6.10
C ASP A 101 0.55 14.70 5.45
N GLY A 102 0.78 14.90 4.14
CA GLY A 102 0.24 16.05 3.41
C GLY A 102 -1.30 16.06 3.29
N VAL A 103 -1.96 14.91 3.45
CA VAL A 103 -3.44 14.80 3.48
C VAL A 103 -3.98 14.38 4.85
N ALA A 104 -3.14 14.26 5.87
CA ALA A 104 -3.50 13.85 7.22
C ALA A 104 -4.23 14.97 8.00
N VAL A 105 -5.46 15.24 7.63
CA VAL A 105 -6.28 16.32 8.20
C VAL A 105 -7.49 15.75 8.93
N SER A 106 -7.69 16.18 10.18
CA SER A 106 -8.78 15.66 11.02
C SER A 106 -10.16 16.26 10.70
N ARG A 107 -10.21 17.36 9.93
CA ARG A 107 -11.47 18.05 9.63
C ARG A 107 -11.35 18.85 8.34
N VAL A 108 -12.28 18.66 7.42
CA VAL A 108 -12.39 19.46 6.20
C VAL A 108 -12.62 20.95 6.50
N GLY A 109 -12.06 21.84 5.68
CA GLY A 109 -12.26 23.29 5.78
C GLY A 109 -13.73 23.69 5.66
N LYS A 110 -14.12 24.81 6.27
CA LYS A 110 -15.51 25.29 6.21
C LYS A 110 -15.88 25.74 4.80
N ASN A 111 -15.09 26.66 4.25
CA ASN A 111 -15.29 27.19 2.91
C ASN A 111 -15.16 26.05 1.86
N ASN A 112 -14.19 25.16 2.05
CA ASN A 112 -13.98 24.00 1.18
C ASN A 112 -15.19 23.08 1.12
N PHE A 113 -15.79 22.77 2.28
CA PHE A 113 -16.91 21.84 2.35
C PHE A 113 -18.12 22.35 1.58
N ASP A 114 -18.42 23.65 1.66
CA ASP A 114 -19.54 24.27 0.95
C ASP A 114 -19.33 24.17 -0.58
N VAL A 115 -18.13 24.52 -1.08
CA VAL A 115 -17.79 24.41 -2.50
C VAL A 115 -17.81 22.97 -3.00
N ILE A 116 -17.24 22.04 -2.22
CA ILE A 116 -17.15 20.62 -2.59
C ILE A 116 -18.55 20.00 -2.74
N LYS A 117 -19.48 20.32 -1.87
CA LYS A 117 -20.86 19.83 -1.95
C LYS A 117 -21.55 20.20 -3.26
N GLU A 118 -21.23 21.34 -3.83
CA GLU A 118 -21.84 21.83 -5.07
C GLU A 118 -21.11 21.36 -6.33
N CYS A 119 -19.77 21.19 -6.24
CA CYS A 119 -18.92 21.04 -7.42
C CYS A 119 -18.38 19.61 -7.64
N VAL A 120 -18.39 18.73 -6.64
CA VAL A 120 -17.77 17.39 -6.70
C VAL A 120 -18.81 16.31 -6.88
N ASP A 121 -18.54 15.36 -7.79
CA ASP A 121 -19.49 14.29 -8.11
C ASP A 121 -19.37 13.08 -7.20
N GLU A 122 -18.13 12.78 -6.77
CA GLU A 122 -17.84 11.57 -6.02
C GLU A 122 -16.66 11.79 -5.08
N VAL A 123 -16.68 11.12 -3.93
CA VAL A 123 -15.52 10.98 -3.06
C VAL A 123 -15.30 9.51 -2.78
N MET A 124 -14.06 9.04 -2.92
CA MET A 124 -13.67 7.67 -2.66
C MET A 124 -12.50 7.58 -1.71
N THR A 125 -12.33 6.43 -1.08
CA THR A 125 -11.19 6.16 -0.20
C THR A 125 -10.27 5.11 -0.79
N VAL A 126 -8.97 5.22 -0.47
CA VAL A 126 -7.92 4.27 -0.81
C VAL A 126 -7.17 3.85 0.44
N THR A 127 -6.59 2.66 0.42
CA THR A 127 -5.76 2.15 1.50
C THR A 127 -4.32 2.65 1.38
N ILE A 128 -3.56 2.60 2.47
CA ILE A 128 -2.12 2.90 2.45
C ILE A 128 -1.37 2.02 1.45
N ASP A 129 -1.75 0.75 1.30
CA ASP A 129 -1.11 -0.17 0.37
C ASP A 129 -1.32 0.23 -1.08
N GLU A 130 -2.53 0.67 -1.43
CA GLU A 130 -2.85 1.20 -2.76
C GLU A 130 -2.09 2.49 -3.05
N VAL A 131 -1.90 3.34 -2.04
CA VAL A 131 -1.06 4.55 -2.16
C VAL A 131 0.39 4.17 -2.39
N CYS A 132 0.95 3.20 -1.66
CA CYS A 132 2.32 2.72 -1.86
C CYS A 132 2.52 2.15 -3.28
N ALA A 133 1.55 1.39 -3.78
CA ALA A 133 1.57 0.88 -5.15
C ALA A 133 1.54 2.02 -6.19
N ALA A 134 0.78 3.09 -5.92
CA ALA A 134 0.75 4.26 -6.80
C ALA A 134 2.07 5.04 -6.78
N VAL A 135 2.74 5.19 -5.63
CA VAL A 135 4.09 5.79 -5.55
C VAL A 135 5.08 5.00 -6.42
N LYS A 136 5.03 3.65 -6.33
CA LYS A 136 5.87 2.79 -7.16
C LYS A 136 5.60 2.99 -8.66
N ASP A 137 4.34 3.01 -9.09
CA ASP A 137 3.99 3.21 -10.49
C ASP A 137 4.50 4.57 -11.01
N ILE A 138 4.28 5.67 -10.25
CA ILE A 138 4.81 6.98 -10.63
C ILE A 138 6.32 6.90 -10.84
N PHE A 139 7.05 6.27 -9.92
CA PHE A 139 8.49 6.13 -10.04
C PHE A 139 8.91 5.26 -11.22
N GLU A 140 8.25 4.12 -11.44
CA GLU A 140 8.59 3.21 -12.54
C GLU A 140 8.34 3.84 -13.91
N ASP A 141 7.27 4.61 -14.07
CA ASP A 141 6.90 5.22 -15.35
C ASP A 141 7.65 6.54 -15.62
N THR A 142 7.87 7.36 -14.58
CA THR A 142 8.37 8.73 -14.78
C THR A 142 9.75 8.99 -14.20
N ARG A 143 10.26 8.12 -13.34
CA ARG A 143 11.47 8.30 -12.48
C ARG A 143 11.33 9.47 -11.50
N VAL A 144 10.12 9.98 -11.29
CA VAL A 144 9.82 10.98 -10.27
C VAL A 144 9.40 10.29 -8.99
N LEU A 145 10.00 10.68 -7.87
CA LEU A 145 9.63 10.16 -6.57
C LEU A 145 8.52 11.02 -5.96
N SER A 146 7.30 10.53 -5.97
CA SER A 146 6.16 11.16 -5.31
C SER A 146 6.15 10.85 -3.81
N GLU A 147 5.74 11.81 -2.99
CA GLU A 147 5.37 11.50 -1.60
C GLU A 147 4.05 10.73 -1.54
N PRO A 148 3.76 10.02 -0.42
CA PRO A 148 2.50 9.28 -0.29
C PRO A 148 1.26 10.12 -0.58
N SER A 149 1.21 11.35 -0.06
CA SER A 149 0.08 12.28 -0.30
C SER A 149 -0.08 12.64 -1.77
N GLY A 150 1.03 12.77 -2.51
CA GLY A 150 1.05 13.07 -3.94
C GLY A 150 0.54 11.92 -4.81
N ALA A 151 0.57 10.68 -4.33
CA ALA A 151 0.15 9.51 -5.07
C ALA A 151 -1.32 9.08 -4.78
N VAL A 152 -1.99 9.70 -3.82
CA VAL A 152 -3.36 9.35 -3.41
C VAL A 152 -4.35 9.38 -4.59
N ALA A 153 -4.28 10.42 -5.41
CA ALA A 153 -5.16 10.57 -6.57
C ALA A 153 -4.97 9.44 -7.59
N LEU A 154 -3.71 9.07 -7.88
CA LEU A 154 -3.41 7.96 -8.80
C LEU A 154 -3.90 6.63 -8.23
N ALA A 155 -3.78 6.38 -6.92
CA ALA A 155 -4.33 5.19 -6.29
C ALA A 155 -5.85 5.08 -6.53
N GLY A 156 -6.59 6.18 -6.37
CA GLY A 156 -8.02 6.24 -6.69
C GLY A 156 -8.32 6.02 -8.17
N LEU A 157 -7.56 6.65 -9.05
CA LEU A 157 -7.68 6.46 -10.50
C LEU A 157 -7.51 4.98 -10.89
N LYS A 158 -6.48 4.29 -10.39
CA LYS A 158 -6.22 2.86 -10.66
C LYS A 158 -7.41 1.98 -10.29
N ILE A 159 -8.08 2.25 -9.18
CA ILE A 159 -9.29 1.53 -8.76
C ILE A 159 -10.45 1.84 -9.72
N ALA A 160 -10.68 3.12 -10.00
CA ALA A 160 -11.80 3.59 -10.82
C ALA A 160 -11.64 3.22 -12.31
N ALA A 161 -10.42 3.10 -12.83
CA ALA A 161 -10.14 2.71 -14.22
C ALA A 161 -10.78 1.37 -14.61
N LYS A 162 -11.00 0.46 -13.64
CA LYS A 162 -11.69 -0.81 -13.88
C LYS A 162 -13.14 -0.62 -14.32
N ARG A 163 -13.81 0.46 -13.89
CA ARG A 163 -15.19 0.83 -14.23
C ARG A 163 -15.26 1.93 -15.30
N LEU A 164 -14.24 2.74 -15.47
CA LEU A 164 -14.14 3.84 -16.42
C LEU A 164 -13.30 3.47 -17.64
N LYS A 165 -13.61 2.35 -18.29
CA LYS A 165 -12.88 1.87 -19.46
C LYS A 165 -13.05 2.83 -20.65
N ASN A 166 -11.98 2.98 -21.43
CA ASN A 166 -11.93 3.82 -22.63
C ASN A 166 -12.25 5.32 -22.35
N LYS A 167 -11.88 5.80 -21.16
CA LYS A 167 -12.03 7.18 -20.73
C LYS A 167 -10.66 7.82 -20.53
N ASN A 168 -10.58 9.12 -20.79
CA ASN A 168 -9.41 9.93 -20.51
C ASN A 168 -9.46 10.36 -19.03
N LEU A 169 -8.58 9.80 -18.24
CA LEU A 169 -8.53 10.01 -16.79
C LEU A 169 -7.29 10.79 -16.42
N LEU A 170 -7.42 11.78 -15.54
CA LEU A 170 -6.30 12.57 -15.02
C LEU A 170 -6.26 12.46 -13.50
N ALA A 171 -5.07 12.23 -12.95
CA ALA A 171 -4.81 12.28 -11.51
C ALA A 171 -3.81 13.40 -11.18
N ILE A 172 -4.09 14.16 -10.12
CA ILE A 172 -3.19 15.21 -9.66
C ILE A 172 -2.11 14.58 -8.76
N SER A 173 -0.85 14.64 -9.21
CA SER A 173 0.32 14.35 -8.37
C SER A 173 0.75 15.62 -7.64
N SER A 174 0.38 15.74 -6.36
CA SER A 174 0.41 17.01 -5.65
C SER A 174 1.70 17.32 -4.90
N GLY A 175 2.64 16.37 -4.80
CA GLY A 175 3.88 16.64 -4.07
C GLY A 175 4.91 15.51 -4.11
N SER A 176 6.16 15.87 -3.73
CA SER A 176 7.32 14.97 -3.72
C SER A 176 8.22 15.14 -2.49
N ASN A 177 7.70 15.71 -1.40
CA ASN A 177 8.44 15.91 -0.15
C ASN A 177 8.51 14.61 0.67
N VAL A 178 9.17 13.59 0.12
CA VAL A 178 9.28 12.28 0.75
C VAL A 178 10.47 12.22 1.72
N ASN A 179 10.24 11.64 2.91
CA ASN A 179 11.31 11.27 3.80
C ASN A 179 11.94 9.95 3.34
N PHE A 180 13.26 9.91 3.17
CA PHE A 180 13.99 8.74 2.70
C PHE A 180 13.71 7.46 3.53
N GLN A 181 13.50 7.60 4.85
CA GLN A 181 13.15 6.46 5.70
C GLN A 181 11.78 5.83 5.34
N LYS A 182 10.85 6.60 4.76
CA LYS A 182 9.56 6.07 4.29
C LYS A 182 9.69 5.16 3.07
N LEU A 183 10.79 5.26 2.30
CA LEU A 183 10.95 4.48 1.06
C LEU A 183 10.95 2.97 1.32
N GLY A 184 11.66 2.52 2.36
CA GLY A 184 11.65 1.11 2.74
C GLY A 184 10.22 0.59 3.00
N TYR A 185 9.43 1.35 3.74
CA TYR A 185 8.03 1.02 4.02
C TYR A 185 7.16 1.02 2.76
N ILE A 186 7.38 2.01 1.86
CA ILE A 186 6.65 2.10 0.58
C ILE A 186 6.93 0.86 -0.28
N VAL A 187 8.19 0.44 -0.40
CA VAL A 187 8.59 -0.75 -1.16
C VAL A 187 7.89 -2.00 -0.63
N GLU A 188 7.92 -2.20 0.69
CA GLU A 188 7.28 -3.37 1.31
C GLU A 188 5.76 -3.42 1.07
N ARG A 189 5.10 -2.28 1.14
CA ARG A 189 3.64 -2.18 1.05
C ARG A 189 3.12 -2.12 -0.40
N SER A 190 3.95 -1.70 -1.34
CA SER A 190 3.53 -1.57 -2.75
C SER A 190 3.09 -2.90 -3.37
N GLU A 191 3.79 -3.99 -3.06
CA GLU A 191 3.44 -5.34 -3.56
C GLU A 191 2.09 -5.84 -3.00
N LEU A 192 1.74 -5.42 -1.78
CA LEU A 192 0.43 -5.69 -1.18
C LEU A 192 -0.69 -4.89 -1.87
N GLY A 193 -0.45 -3.61 -2.13
CA GLY A 193 -1.40 -2.72 -2.79
C GLY A 193 -1.72 -3.14 -4.23
N GLU A 194 -0.77 -3.78 -4.92
CA GLU A 194 -1.00 -4.38 -6.23
C GLU A 194 -1.77 -5.72 -6.17
N ASN A 195 -2.06 -6.23 -4.97
CA ASN A 195 -2.64 -7.56 -4.74
C ASN A 195 -1.83 -8.71 -5.40
N ARG A 196 -0.54 -8.47 -5.68
CA ARG A 196 0.36 -9.46 -6.30
C ARG A 196 0.97 -10.39 -5.27
N GLU A 197 1.24 -9.90 -4.07
CA GLU A 197 1.74 -10.72 -2.99
C GLU A 197 0.60 -11.33 -2.17
N LYS A 198 0.73 -12.63 -1.89
CA LYS A 198 -0.19 -13.40 -1.07
C LYS A 198 0.58 -14.03 0.08
N ILE A 199 0.07 -13.92 1.30
CA ILE A 199 0.73 -14.40 2.51
C ILE A 199 -0.03 -15.58 3.08
N LEU A 200 0.66 -16.71 3.16
CA LEU A 200 0.12 -17.95 3.70
C LEU A 200 0.95 -18.42 4.90
N SER A 201 0.29 -18.88 5.95
CA SER A 201 0.91 -19.73 6.97
C SER A 201 0.58 -21.19 6.65
N ILE A 202 1.60 -22.02 6.44
CA ILE A 202 1.42 -23.39 5.99
C ILE A 202 2.03 -24.33 7.02
N ARG A 203 1.25 -25.32 7.48
CA ARG A 203 1.71 -26.37 8.38
C ARG A 203 2.42 -27.45 7.58
N ILE A 204 3.63 -27.80 7.99
CA ILE A 204 4.45 -28.87 7.40
C ILE A 204 4.94 -29.85 8.47
N PRO A 205 5.21 -31.10 8.13
CA PRO A 205 5.89 -32.03 9.03
C PRO A 205 7.33 -31.60 9.33
N GLU A 206 7.76 -31.75 10.56
CA GLU A 206 9.16 -31.55 11.01
C GLU A 206 10.03 -32.75 10.58
N SER A 207 10.31 -32.84 9.31
CA SER A 207 11.15 -33.92 8.76
C SER A 207 12.03 -33.42 7.60
N PRO A 208 13.21 -34.05 7.41
CA PRO A 208 14.08 -33.75 6.28
C PRO A 208 13.34 -33.80 4.95
N GLY A 209 13.54 -32.82 4.10
CA GLY A 209 12.89 -32.70 2.78
C GLY A 209 11.49 -32.08 2.78
N SER A 210 10.89 -31.72 3.92
CA SER A 210 9.56 -31.10 3.98
C SER A 210 9.52 -29.75 3.24
N PHE A 211 10.58 -28.94 3.36
CA PHE A 211 10.70 -27.68 2.59
C PHE A 211 10.77 -27.93 1.09
N LEU A 212 11.55 -28.90 0.65
CA LEU A 212 11.65 -29.24 -0.75
C LEU A 212 10.29 -29.72 -1.31
N LYS A 213 9.55 -30.51 -0.53
CA LYS A 213 8.20 -30.94 -0.92
C LYS A 213 7.25 -29.76 -1.05
N LEU A 214 7.26 -28.84 -0.07
CA LEU A 214 6.45 -27.62 -0.11
C LEU A 214 6.84 -26.71 -1.30
N SER A 215 8.14 -26.47 -1.52
CA SER A 215 8.61 -25.62 -2.63
C SER A 215 8.23 -26.17 -4.01
N LYS A 216 8.15 -27.48 -4.18
CA LYS A 216 7.65 -28.12 -5.41
C LYS A 216 6.17 -27.75 -5.70
N VAL A 217 5.37 -27.49 -4.65
CA VAL A 217 3.97 -27.05 -4.81
C VAL A 217 3.90 -25.65 -5.42
N PHE A 218 4.80 -24.76 -5.00
CA PHE A 218 4.91 -23.40 -5.55
C PHE A 218 5.44 -23.41 -7.00
N GLY A 219 6.31 -24.35 -7.34
CA GLY A 219 6.85 -24.51 -8.68
C GLY A 219 7.68 -23.31 -9.12
N LYS A 220 7.22 -22.61 -10.16
CA LYS A 220 7.87 -21.41 -10.73
C LYS A 220 7.33 -20.08 -10.16
N LEU A 221 6.43 -20.12 -9.15
CA LEU A 221 5.98 -18.90 -8.51
C LEU A 221 7.14 -18.22 -7.79
N SER A 222 7.18 -16.91 -7.81
CA SER A 222 8.17 -16.14 -7.06
C SER A 222 7.79 -16.16 -5.59
N VAL A 223 8.67 -16.70 -4.75
CA VAL A 223 8.56 -16.63 -3.29
C VAL A 223 9.24 -15.35 -2.85
N THR A 224 8.50 -14.46 -2.22
CA THR A 224 9.00 -13.17 -1.73
C THR A 224 9.53 -13.27 -0.32
N GLU A 225 8.92 -14.15 0.47
CA GLU A 225 9.27 -14.36 1.86
C GLU A 225 9.10 -15.84 2.24
N PHE A 226 10.01 -16.36 3.05
CA PHE A 226 9.92 -17.71 3.58
C PHE A 226 10.54 -17.76 4.98
N ASN A 227 9.69 -17.67 6.00
CA ASN A 227 10.12 -17.63 7.39
C ASN A 227 9.71 -18.89 8.12
N TYR A 228 10.68 -19.51 8.75
CA TYR A 228 10.49 -20.72 9.53
C TYR A 228 11.47 -20.79 10.70
N ARG A 229 10.98 -21.28 11.82
CA ARG A 229 11.79 -21.75 12.95
C ARG A 229 11.18 -23.03 13.50
N LYS A 230 12.02 -24.02 13.78
CA LYS A 230 11.62 -25.25 14.46
C LYS A 230 11.02 -24.95 15.83
N SER A 231 9.81 -25.44 16.10
CA SER A 231 9.09 -25.12 17.35
C SER A 231 8.60 -26.35 18.12
N GLY A 232 8.66 -27.54 17.55
CA GLY A 232 8.15 -28.77 18.15
C GLY A 232 8.61 -30.03 17.43
N ASP A 233 8.09 -31.18 17.88
CA ASP A 233 8.62 -32.46 17.44
C ASP A 233 7.93 -33.07 16.20
N LYS A 234 6.73 -32.59 15.84
CA LYS A 234 5.93 -33.20 14.76
C LYS A 234 5.62 -32.31 13.60
N ASP A 235 5.27 -31.07 13.86
CA ASP A 235 4.80 -30.12 12.85
C ASP A 235 5.34 -28.71 13.10
N ALA A 236 5.54 -27.97 12.01
CA ALA A 236 5.90 -26.57 12.05
C ALA A 236 5.01 -25.71 11.15
N TYR A 237 5.03 -24.42 11.40
CA TYR A 237 4.38 -23.42 10.57
C TYR A 237 5.42 -22.62 9.81
N VAL A 238 5.23 -22.54 8.50
CA VAL A 238 6.04 -21.73 7.61
C VAL A 238 5.22 -20.56 7.16
N LEU A 239 5.71 -19.32 7.37
CA LEU A 239 5.13 -18.14 6.77
C LEU A 239 5.75 -17.94 5.39
N VAL A 240 4.91 -17.86 4.37
CA VAL A 240 5.34 -17.76 2.97
C VAL A 240 4.65 -16.59 2.30
N GLY A 241 5.44 -15.67 1.78
CA GLY A 241 5.02 -14.66 0.82
C GLY A 241 5.19 -15.17 -0.61
N ILE A 242 4.17 -15.03 -1.44
CA ILE A 242 4.17 -15.53 -2.81
C ILE A 242 3.64 -14.47 -3.75
N ARG A 243 4.41 -14.11 -4.77
CA ARG A 243 3.95 -13.23 -5.85
C ARG A 243 3.13 -14.02 -6.85
N THR A 244 1.90 -13.57 -7.11
CA THR A 244 0.98 -14.19 -8.07
C THR A 244 0.59 -13.19 -9.14
N SER A 245 0.53 -13.64 -10.40
CA SER A 245 0.13 -12.80 -11.54
C SER A 245 -1.37 -12.54 -11.62
N SER A 246 -2.19 -13.31 -10.90
CA SER A 246 -3.65 -13.19 -10.92
C SER A 246 -4.28 -13.92 -9.73
N GLU A 247 -5.50 -13.53 -9.37
CA GLU A 247 -6.31 -14.24 -8.36
C GLU A 247 -6.60 -15.70 -8.76
N LYS A 248 -6.74 -15.97 -10.06
CA LYS A 248 -6.90 -17.35 -10.58
C LYS A 248 -5.69 -18.22 -10.25
N SER A 249 -4.48 -17.67 -10.37
CA SER A 249 -3.23 -18.36 -10.01
C SER A 249 -3.19 -18.70 -8.52
N PHE A 250 -3.61 -17.78 -7.66
CA PHE A 250 -3.68 -18.00 -6.22
C PHE A 250 -4.72 -19.05 -5.82
N ILE A 251 -5.91 -19.00 -6.42
CA ILE A 251 -6.95 -20.04 -6.21
C ILE A 251 -6.43 -21.41 -6.63
N SER A 252 -5.71 -21.51 -7.75
CA SER A 252 -5.08 -22.76 -8.21
C SER A 252 -4.06 -23.29 -7.20
N LEU A 253 -3.23 -22.41 -6.64
CA LEU A 253 -2.28 -22.78 -5.59
C LEU A 253 -2.99 -23.30 -4.34
N LYS A 254 -4.03 -22.61 -3.85
CA LYS A 254 -4.83 -23.07 -2.70
C LYS A 254 -5.46 -24.47 -2.96
N LYS A 255 -5.93 -24.73 -4.17
CA LYS A 255 -6.44 -26.07 -4.56
C LYS A 255 -5.34 -27.15 -4.53
N LYS A 256 -4.12 -26.82 -5.02
CA LYS A 256 -2.98 -27.75 -4.96
C LYS A 256 -2.57 -28.08 -3.51
N LEU A 257 -2.49 -27.06 -2.64
CA LEU A 257 -2.18 -27.27 -1.23
C LEU A 257 -3.21 -28.17 -0.55
N LYS A 258 -4.51 -27.95 -0.79
CA LYS A 258 -5.59 -28.80 -0.26
C LYS A 258 -5.48 -30.24 -0.78
N LYS A 259 -5.24 -30.42 -2.09
CA LYS A 259 -5.10 -31.77 -2.70
C LYS A 259 -3.94 -32.56 -2.10
N LEU A 260 -2.88 -31.88 -1.67
CA LEU A 260 -1.72 -32.47 -1.03
C LEU A 260 -1.82 -32.53 0.51
N ASN A 261 -3.02 -32.30 1.05
CA ASN A 261 -3.33 -32.31 2.48
C ASN A 261 -2.53 -31.33 3.35
N TYR A 262 -2.02 -30.22 2.78
CA TYR A 262 -1.44 -29.16 3.57
C TYR A 262 -2.55 -28.36 4.27
N LYS A 263 -2.40 -28.18 5.59
CA LYS A 263 -3.21 -27.23 6.35
C LYS A 263 -2.58 -25.84 6.21
N PHE A 264 -3.37 -24.85 5.86
CA PHE A 264 -2.88 -23.48 5.70
C PHE A 264 -3.94 -22.45 6.10
N SER A 265 -3.46 -21.26 6.50
CA SER A 265 -4.26 -20.07 6.75
C SER A 265 -3.82 -18.95 5.80
N ASP A 266 -4.79 -18.22 5.25
CA ASP A 266 -4.56 -17.10 4.36
C ASP A 266 -4.55 -15.81 5.18
N TYR A 267 -3.39 -15.15 5.22
CA TYR A 267 -3.16 -13.90 5.96
C TYR A 267 -3.01 -12.69 5.04
N THR A 268 -3.26 -12.82 3.75
CA THR A 268 -3.08 -11.76 2.75
C THR A 268 -3.73 -10.44 3.15
N ASN A 269 -4.93 -10.49 3.72
CA ASN A 269 -5.70 -9.30 4.12
C ASN A 269 -5.64 -9.01 5.64
N ASN A 270 -4.76 -9.66 6.38
CA ASN A 270 -4.65 -9.46 7.82
C ASN A 270 -3.57 -8.42 8.14
N LYS A 271 -3.98 -7.19 8.49
CA LYS A 271 -3.06 -6.08 8.82
C LYS A 271 -2.05 -6.44 9.91
N ILE A 272 -2.48 -7.08 11.00
CA ILE A 272 -1.61 -7.44 12.12
C ILE A 272 -0.56 -8.47 11.67
N SER A 273 -0.97 -9.46 10.89
CA SER A 273 -0.07 -10.47 10.34
C SER A 273 0.95 -9.88 9.39
N ASN A 274 0.55 -8.93 8.56
CA ASN A 274 1.43 -8.28 7.60
C ASN A 274 2.48 -7.38 8.29
N ASP A 275 2.10 -6.72 9.39
CA ASP A 275 3.00 -5.80 10.09
C ASP A 275 3.92 -6.51 11.09
N HIS A 276 3.48 -7.64 11.68
CA HIS A 276 4.21 -8.29 12.77
C HIS A 276 4.81 -9.65 12.43
N LEU A 277 4.12 -10.49 11.66
CA LEU A 277 4.64 -11.84 11.39
C LEU A 277 5.87 -11.87 10.47
N ARG A 278 6.04 -10.84 9.65
CA ARG A 278 7.23 -10.70 8.77
C ARG A 278 8.53 -10.56 9.55
N HIS A 279 8.47 -10.05 10.77
CA HIS A 279 9.64 -9.81 11.61
C HIS A 279 9.80 -10.82 12.74
N MET A 280 8.86 -11.76 12.88
CA MET A 280 8.87 -12.75 13.95
C MET A 280 9.33 -14.12 13.45
N VAL A 281 10.52 -14.50 13.86
CA VAL A 281 10.98 -15.89 13.76
C VAL A 281 10.69 -16.56 15.10
N GLY A 282 9.53 -17.25 15.18
CA GLY A 282 9.12 -17.98 16.38
C GLY A 282 9.78 -19.35 16.47
N GLY A 283 9.82 -19.92 17.67
CA GLY A 283 10.28 -21.26 17.95
C GLY A 283 11.53 -21.33 18.84
N ARG A 284 11.66 -22.44 19.58
CA ARG A 284 12.82 -22.75 20.42
C ARG A 284 13.45 -24.03 19.92
N VAL A 285 14.76 -24.04 19.81
CA VAL A 285 15.50 -25.31 19.71
C VAL A 285 15.43 -25.97 21.09
N ASN A 286 14.82 -27.14 21.19
CA ASN A 286 14.97 -27.96 22.38
C ASN A 286 16.43 -28.43 22.42
N ASN A 287 17.22 -27.87 23.32
CA ASN A 287 18.50 -28.45 23.75
C ASN A 287 18.20 -29.75 24.52
N SER A 288 17.76 -30.79 23.81
CA SER A 288 17.92 -32.15 24.32
C SER A 288 19.42 -32.39 24.36
N ASN A 289 19.90 -32.97 25.44
CA ASN A 289 21.31 -33.25 25.75
C ASN A 289 22.04 -34.16 24.76
N ASP A 290 21.69 -34.15 23.50
CA ASP A 290 22.32 -34.90 22.44
C ASP A 290 23.47 -34.07 21.86
N SER A 291 24.66 -34.39 22.35
CA SER A 291 25.94 -33.73 22.03
C SER A 291 26.39 -33.82 20.55
N THR A 292 25.52 -34.27 19.65
CA THR A 292 25.82 -34.52 18.24
C THR A 292 25.06 -33.56 17.27
N ASN A 293 24.14 -32.74 17.76
CA ASN A 293 23.35 -31.83 16.89
C ASN A 293 23.88 -30.42 16.94
N PHE A 294 24.93 -30.14 16.18
CA PHE A 294 25.41 -28.79 15.97
C PHE A 294 24.60 -28.11 14.86
N GLU A 295 23.87 -27.05 15.20
CA GLU A 295 23.35 -26.13 14.19
C GLU A 295 24.52 -25.38 13.52
N ARG A 296 24.50 -25.28 12.18
CA ARG A 296 25.39 -24.43 11.41
C ARG A 296 24.57 -23.37 10.72
N ILE A 297 25.01 -22.12 10.81
CA ILE A 297 24.36 -20.98 10.19
C ILE A 297 25.09 -20.66 8.89
N PHE A 298 24.32 -20.57 7.81
CA PHE A 298 24.81 -20.17 6.50
C PHE A 298 24.09 -18.88 6.10
N ASN A 299 24.85 -17.91 5.60
CA ASN A 299 24.30 -16.75 4.91
C ASN A 299 24.59 -16.91 3.41
N GLY A 300 23.59 -16.68 2.56
CA GLY A 300 23.72 -16.84 1.12
C GLY A 300 22.86 -15.84 0.38
N GLU A 301 23.33 -15.40 -0.79
CA GLU A 301 22.57 -14.57 -1.72
C GLU A 301 21.96 -15.42 -2.82
N PHE A 302 20.74 -15.10 -3.21
CA PHE A 302 20.01 -15.80 -4.28
C PHE A 302 19.81 -14.87 -5.47
N PRO A 303 19.98 -15.38 -6.70
CA PRO A 303 19.64 -14.59 -7.88
C PRO A 303 18.13 -14.31 -7.89
N GLU A 304 17.76 -13.09 -8.27
CA GLU A 304 16.36 -12.68 -8.36
C GLU A 304 15.71 -13.27 -9.62
N LYS A 305 15.31 -14.52 -9.54
CA LYS A 305 14.58 -15.23 -10.58
C LYS A 305 13.51 -16.14 -10.00
N PRO A 306 12.36 -16.31 -10.68
CA PRO A 306 11.35 -17.30 -10.28
C PRO A 306 11.96 -18.70 -10.12
N GLY A 307 11.71 -19.33 -8.96
CA GLY A 307 12.21 -20.68 -8.68
C GLY A 307 13.58 -20.75 -8.02
N ALA A 308 14.27 -19.63 -7.75
CA ALA A 308 15.59 -19.63 -7.10
C ALA A 308 15.59 -20.38 -5.76
N LEU A 309 14.57 -20.16 -4.91
CA LEU A 309 14.41 -20.90 -3.66
C LEU A 309 14.27 -22.40 -3.89
N LEU A 310 13.50 -22.81 -4.90
CA LEU A 310 13.34 -24.24 -5.24
C LEU A 310 14.67 -24.87 -5.68
N ASP A 311 15.44 -24.16 -6.52
CA ASP A 311 16.74 -24.65 -7.02
C ASP A 311 17.74 -24.79 -5.88
N PHE A 312 17.77 -23.83 -4.95
CA PHE A 312 18.57 -23.92 -3.73
C PHE A 312 18.17 -25.13 -2.87
N LEU A 313 16.88 -25.30 -2.57
CA LEU A 313 16.40 -26.43 -1.75
C LEU A 313 16.63 -27.80 -2.43
N LYS A 314 16.65 -27.88 -3.76
CA LYS A 314 17.05 -29.10 -4.48
C LYS A 314 18.52 -29.47 -4.21
N SER A 315 19.41 -28.48 -4.10
CA SER A 315 20.83 -28.73 -3.81
C SER A 315 21.06 -29.27 -2.41
N PHE A 316 20.21 -28.90 -1.44
CA PHE A 316 20.22 -29.49 -0.09
C PHE A 316 19.68 -30.91 -0.06
N GLY A 317 18.72 -31.23 -0.93
CA GLY A 317 18.09 -32.54 -0.98
C GLY A 317 17.34 -32.93 0.31
N ASN A 318 17.38 -34.20 0.66
CA ASN A 318 16.71 -34.74 1.85
C ASN A 318 17.69 -35.08 3.00
N LYS A 319 18.96 -34.73 2.88
CA LYS A 319 20.00 -35.13 3.84
C LYS A 319 20.02 -34.30 5.11
N TRP A 320 19.60 -33.05 5.00
CA TRP A 320 19.70 -32.05 6.09
C TRP A 320 18.32 -31.62 6.55
N ASN A 321 18.16 -31.44 7.85
CA ASN A 321 17.00 -30.81 8.43
C ASN A 321 17.30 -29.33 8.68
N ILE A 322 16.46 -28.45 8.17
CA ILE A 322 16.60 -27.00 8.34
C ILE A 322 15.85 -26.62 9.62
N SER A 323 16.54 -26.08 10.61
CA SER A 323 15.97 -25.66 11.90
C SER A 323 15.55 -24.19 11.92
N LEU A 324 16.23 -23.35 11.12
CA LEU A 324 15.92 -21.94 10.90
C LEU A 324 16.06 -21.63 9.42
N PHE A 325 15.09 -20.97 8.84
CA PHE A 325 15.19 -20.42 7.50
C PHE A 325 14.52 -19.05 7.45
N HIS A 326 15.29 -18.06 7.05
CA HIS A 326 14.78 -16.71 6.78
C HIS A 326 15.23 -16.33 5.37
N TYR A 327 14.27 -16.09 4.50
CA TYR A 327 14.51 -15.65 3.14
C TYR A 327 13.61 -14.46 2.83
N ARG A 328 14.20 -13.41 2.30
CA ARG A 328 13.48 -12.22 1.84
C ARG A 328 14.07 -11.77 0.52
N ASN A 329 13.21 -11.48 -0.43
CA ASN A 329 13.58 -10.79 -1.65
C ASN A 329 13.50 -9.29 -1.39
N ILE A 330 14.66 -8.60 -1.41
CA ILE A 330 14.77 -7.16 -1.17
C ILE A 330 14.88 -6.34 -2.47
N GLY A 331 14.73 -6.99 -3.62
CA GLY A 331 14.97 -6.38 -4.93
C GLY A 331 16.47 -6.10 -5.16
N SER A 332 17.00 -6.39 -6.30
CA SER A 332 18.36 -6.05 -6.72
C SER A 332 18.31 -5.04 -7.86
#